data_70e5bdd5fe2bc50504283bd26a62d63a
#
_entry.id   70e5bdd5fe2bc50504283bd26a62d63a
#
_cell.length_a   1.000
_cell.length_b   1.000
_cell.length_c   1.000
_cell.angle_alpha   90.00
_cell.angle_beta   90.00
_cell.angle_gamma   90.00
#
_symmetry.space_group_name_H-M   'P 1'
#
loop_
_entity.id
_entity.type
_entity.pdbx_description
1 polymer ?
#
loop_
_entity_poly.entity_id
_entity_poly.type
_entity_poly.pdbx_seq_one_letter_code
_entity_poly.pdbx_strand_id
1 'polypeptide(L)'
;MDVQKRRILIVALIAAAATSSLAMGIRQTYGLLLLPLQQEAGVDPWAFGLAVALHNLMWGLAQPIAGSLADKHGTGRIMAFGGVFYLLGCGIPALWPHNATMLLGIGIFSGLGVACAGTGMALAAIGRLAPPEKRGEMLGIASAGGSLGQAFMVPVVYSIAGTWGATMALGAVAVASLAIIPLSRSIEWKPAPSVVARAGLGGLPALARTALADRDFALLTGGFFACGFQLAFLTTHLPSHLALCGLSPALGATALMLIGLFNIPGSWLCGWMSGRIQPELALGGIYLLRTVAIGVFWLTPPSELGTMIFAAVIGFVWLGTVPLTSAAIAQRFGTVNLGALYGVCFFSHQIGGFLGAASGALLLQFTGSFAAFWPVMVVVGLAASVLNWMCRPPSGRAALA
;
A
#
# COMPACT_ATOMS: atom_id res chain seq x y z
N MET A 1 16.39 0.17 30.07
CA MET A 1 16.92 0.87 28.88
C MET A 1 17.42 2.25 29.32
N ASP A 2 18.65 2.60 29.00
CA ASP A 2 19.24 3.91 29.28
C ASP A 2 18.42 5.03 28.64
N VAL A 3 18.35 6.21 29.29
CA VAL A 3 17.57 7.40 28.84
C VAL A 3 17.97 7.79 27.41
N GLN A 4 19.27 7.76 27.10
CA GLN A 4 19.79 8.09 25.78
C GLN A 4 19.31 7.09 24.69
N LYS A 5 19.35 5.80 24.98
CA LYS A 5 18.83 4.77 24.05
C LYS A 5 17.33 4.89 23.85
N ARG A 6 16.57 5.23 24.89
CA ARG A 6 15.13 5.49 24.79
C ARG A 6 14.82 6.69 23.88
N ARG A 7 15.59 7.78 24.03
CA ARG A 7 15.45 8.98 23.19
C ARG A 7 15.73 8.69 21.72
N ILE A 8 16.81 7.97 21.42
CA ILE A 8 17.17 7.57 20.05
C ILE A 8 16.04 6.73 19.43
N LEU A 9 15.50 5.77 20.17
CA LEU A 9 14.43 4.90 19.68
C LEU A 9 13.13 5.67 19.41
N ILE A 10 12.74 6.62 20.28
CA ILE A 10 11.55 7.46 20.06
C ILE A 10 11.73 8.33 18.82
N VAL A 11 12.89 8.95 18.66
CA VAL A 11 13.19 9.82 17.50
C VAL A 11 13.16 8.99 16.21
N ALA A 12 13.77 7.80 16.21
CA ALA A 12 13.74 6.88 15.07
C ALA A 12 12.30 6.41 14.74
N LEU A 13 11.48 6.15 15.76
CA LEU A 13 10.08 5.75 15.58
C LEU A 13 9.25 6.87 14.94
N ILE A 14 9.39 8.09 15.44
CA ILE A 14 8.70 9.27 14.88
C ILE A 14 9.17 9.52 13.43
N ALA A 15 10.47 9.44 13.18
CA ALA A 15 11.04 9.63 11.85
C ALA A 15 10.56 8.56 10.85
N ALA A 16 10.51 7.29 11.27
CA ALA A 16 10.02 6.18 10.44
C ALA A 16 8.51 6.34 10.15
N ALA A 17 7.71 6.69 11.17
CA ALA A 17 6.29 6.94 11.00
C ALA A 17 6.02 8.14 10.07
N ALA A 18 6.76 9.24 10.23
CA ALA A 18 6.63 10.44 9.39
C ALA A 18 7.06 10.17 7.94
N THR A 19 8.15 9.41 7.73
CA THR A 19 8.59 9.01 6.40
C THR A 19 7.55 8.13 5.70
N SER A 20 7.02 7.13 6.41
CA SER A 20 5.94 6.28 5.92
C SER A 20 4.66 7.10 5.64
N SER A 21 4.36 8.09 6.49
CA SER A 21 3.23 9.00 6.32
C SER A 21 3.33 9.77 5.00
N LEU A 22 4.49 10.38 4.73
CA LEU A 22 4.72 11.09 3.47
C LEU A 22 4.59 10.14 2.26
N ALA A 23 5.27 8.99 2.28
CA ALA A 23 5.30 8.05 1.16
C ALA A 23 3.89 7.50 0.84
N MET A 24 3.17 7.04 1.86
CA MET A 24 1.84 6.47 1.67
C MET A 24 0.77 7.53 1.41
N GLY A 25 0.95 8.72 1.98
CA GLY A 25 0.08 9.87 1.73
C GLY A 25 0.18 10.35 0.28
N ILE A 26 1.38 10.55 -0.25
CA ILE A 26 1.59 10.93 -1.67
C ILE A 26 0.90 9.92 -2.59
N ARG A 27 1.16 8.63 -2.39
CA ARG A 27 0.52 7.57 -3.19
C ARG A 27 -1.01 7.64 -3.16
N GLN A 28 -1.61 7.93 -2.00
CA GLN A 28 -3.06 7.99 -1.83
C GLN A 28 -3.72 9.11 -2.64
N THR A 29 -2.96 10.15 -2.98
CA THR A 29 -3.51 11.34 -3.66
C THR A 29 -3.58 11.22 -5.18
N TYR A 30 -2.94 10.23 -5.79
CA TYR A 30 -2.87 10.14 -7.26
C TYR A 30 -4.25 10.09 -7.92
N GLY A 31 -5.19 9.33 -7.36
CA GLY A 31 -6.55 9.25 -7.92
C GLY A 31 -7.31 10.59 -7.98
N LEU A 32 -6.96 11.56 -7.12
CA LEU A 32 -7.54 12.90 -7.14
C LEU A 32 -7.07 13.73 -8.33
N LEU A 33 -5.90 13.42 -8.86
CA LEU A 33 -5.22 14.22 -9.89
C LEU A 33 -5.55 13.77 -11.32
N LEU A 34 -6.20 12.61 -11.51
CA LEU A 34 -6.49 12.05 -12.83
C LEU A 34 -7.29 13.00 -13.72
N LEU A 35 -8.51 13.37 -13.29
CA LEU A 35 -9.36 14.26 -14.08
C LEU A 35 -8.81 15.69 -14.15
N PRO A 36 -8.31 16.30 -13.06
CA PRO A 36 -7.69 17.61 -13.15
C PRO A 36 -6.50 17.67 -14.13
N LEU A 37 -5.61 16.68 -14.15
CA LEU A 37 -4.48 16.63 -15.10
C LEU A 37 -4.94 16.43 -16.56
N GLN A 38 -6.00 15.66 -16.76
CA GLN A 38 -6.62 15.56 -18.09
C GLN A 38 -7.12 16.92 -18.58
N GLN A 39 -7.81 17.66 -17.72
CA GLN A 39 -8.39 18.97 -18.07
C GLN A 39 -7.32 20.06 -18.21
N GLU A 40 -6.33 20.08 -17.32
CA GLU A 40 -5.30 21.12 -17.24
C GLU A 40 -4.20 20.93 -18.29
N ALA A 41 -3.77 19.69 -18.53
CA ALA A 41 -2.58 19.38 -19.29
C ALA A 41 -2.79 18.37 -20.43
N GLY A 42 -4.01 17.92 -20.67
CA GLY A 42 -4.33 16.96 -21.73
C GLY A 42 -3.71 15.57 -21.51
N VAL A 43 -3.42 15.20 -20.24
CA VAL A 43 -2.94 13.87 -19.90
C VAL A 43 -4.05 12.85 -20.11
N ASP A 44 -3.78 11.81 -20.89
CA ASP A 44 -4.78 10.78 -21.13
C ASP A 44 -5.08 9.96 -19.87
N PRO A 45 -6.36 9.71 -19.54
CA PRO A 45 -6.74 8.91 -18.37
C PRO A 45 -6.10 7.51 -18.35
N TRP A 46 -5.95 6.86 -19.53
CA TRP A 46 -5.31 5.56 -19.63
C TRP A 46 -3.83 5.64 -19.28
N ALA A 47 -3.12 6.68 -19.72
CA ALA A 47 -1.69 6.84 -19.44
C ALA A 47 -1.45 7.11 -17.97
N PHE A 48 -2.30 7.93 -17.34
CA PHE A 48 -2.25 8.17 -15.90
C PHE A 48 -2.55 6.90 -15.10
N GLY A 49 -3.62 6.18 -15.43
CA GLY A 49 -3.96 4.92 -14.76
C GLY A 49 -2.90 3.83 -14.96
N LEU A 50 -2.28 3.75 -16.15
CA LEU A 50 -1.14 2.88 -16.40
C LEU A 50 0.10 3.31 -15.60
N ALA A 51 0.32 4.62 -15.41
CA ALA A 51 1.39 5.10 -14.52
C ALA A 51 1.19 4.62 -13.08
N VAL A 52 -0.04 4.73 -12.53
CA VAL A 52 -0.36 4.21 -11.20
C VAL A 52 -0.26 2.67 -11.16
N ALA A 53 -0.61 2.00 -12.23
CA ALA A 53 -0.41 0.55 -12.35
C ALA A 53 1.08 0.19 -12.28
N LEU A 54 1.91 0.83 -13.09
CA LEU A 54 3.37 0.65 -13.07
C LEU A 54 3.98 0.99 -11.71
N HIS A 55 3.46 2.01 -11.01
CA HIS A 55 3.86 2.34 -9.65
C HIS A 55 3.70 1.12 -8.71
N ASN A 56 2.56 0.44 -8.74
CA ASN A 56 2.34 -0.75 -7.93
C ASN A 56 3.31 -1.88 -8.33
N LEU A 57 3.50 -2.12 -9.62
CA LEU A 57 4.41 -3.16 -10.11
C LEU A 57 5.86 -2.88 -9.69
N MET A 58 6.33 -1.64 -9.88
CA MET A 58 7.67 -1.22 -9.47
C MET A 58 7.86 -1.32 -7.97
N TRP A 59 6.84 -0.97 -7.18
CA TRP A 59 6.86 -1.18 -5.73
C TRP A 59 7.08 -2.66 -5.38
N GLY A 60 6.31 -3.58 -5.99
CA GLY A 60 6.44 -5.01 -5.75
C GLY A 60 7.81 -5.57 -6.13
N LEU A 61 8.32 -5.19 -7.30
CA LEU A 61 9.61 -5.64 -7.82
C LEU A 61 10.79 -5.07 -7.00
N ALA A 62 10.72 -3.80 -6.64
CA ALA A 62 11.82 -3.12 -5.95
C ALA A 62 11.86 -3.40 -4.45
N GLN A 63 10.75 -3.79 -3.82
CA GLN A 63 10.68 -3.99 -2.36
C GLN A 63 11.72 -4.99 -1.81
N PRO A 64 11.93 -6.18 -2.40
CA PRO A 64 12.96 -7.11 -1.93
C PRO A 64 14.38 -6.56 -2.12
N ILE A 65 14.60 -5.83 -3.22
CA ILE A 65 15.90 -5.22 -3.53
C ILE A 65 16.21 -4.11 -2.52
N ALA A 66 15.25 -3.22 -2.28
CA ALA A 66 15.36 -2.14 -1.30
C ALA A 66 15.62 -2.69 0.11
N GLY A 67 14.93 -3.77 0.50
CA GLY A 67 15.16 -4.47 1.77
C GLY A 67 16.58 -5.00 1.89
N SER A 68 17.06 -5.71 0.87
CA SER A 68 18.45 -6.26 0.84
C SER A 68 19.50 -5.15 0.88
N LEU A 69 19.29 -4.05 0.17
CA LEU A 69 20.18 -2.89 0.21
C LEU A 69 20.16 -2.21 1.58
N ALA A 70 18.99 -2.13 2.21
CA ALA A 70 18.85 -1.59 3.56
C ALA A 70 19.63 -2.40 4.61
N ASP A 71 19.63 -3.72 4.46
CA ASP A 71 20.43 -4.60 5.33
C ASP A 71 21.93 -4.39 5.16
N LYS A 72 22.40 -4.13 3.93
CA LYS A 72 23.81 -3.88 3.62
C LYS A 72 24.29 -2.47 3.94
N HIS A 73 23.45 -1.46 3.69
CA HIS A 73 23.88 -0.08 3.69
C HIS A 73 23.23 0.78 4.79
N GLY A 74 22.29 0.20 5.53
CA GLY A 74 21.48 0.89 6.54
C GLY A 74 20.16 1.41 5.97
N THR A 75 19.09 1.24 6.75
CA THR A 75 17.71 1.57 6.33
C THR A 75 17.54 3.05 6.04
N GLY A 76 18.12 3.93 6.86
CA GLY A 76 18.01 5.38 6.67
C GLY A 76 18.56 5.84 5.32
N ARG A 77 19.67 5.25 4.84
CA ARG A 77 20.21 5.59 3.51
C ARG A 77 19.24 5.24 2.39
N ILE A 78 18.65 4.05 2.46
CA ILE A 78 17.69 3.60 1.44
C ILE A 78 16.42 4.46 1.48
N MET A 79 15.95 4.82 2.67
CA MET A 79 14.81 5.75 2.81
C MET A 79 15.12 7.13 2.22
N ALA A 80 16.35 7.65 2.37
CA ALA A 80 16.76 8.89 1.74
C ALA A 80 16.67 8.83 0.19
N PHE A 81 17.10 7.72 -0.42
CA PHE A 81 16.90 7.49 -1.86
C PHE A 81 15.41 7.47 -2.22
N GLY A 82 14.55 6.95 -1.35
CA GLY A 82 13.09 7.02 -1.53
C GLY A 82 12.58 8.45 -1.67
N GLY A 83 13.09 9.39 -0.86
CA GLY A 83 12.77 10.81 -0.99
C GLY A 83 13.21 11.39 -2.35
N VAL A 84 14.42 11.04 -2.83
CA VAL A 84 14.91 11.46 -4.15
C VAL A 84 14.03 10.88 -5.27
N PHE A 85 13.67 9.59 -5.17
CA PHE A 85 12.82 8.95 -6.16
C PHE A 85 11.42 9.57 -6.19
N TYR A 86 10.83 9.95 -5.05
CA TYR A 86 9.56 10.67 -5.03
C TYR A 86 9.67 12.08 -5.59
N LEU A 87 10.78 12.78 -5.30
CA LEU A 87 11.05 14.09 -5.91
C LEU A 87 11.05 14.01 -7.43
N LEU A 88 11.76 13.04 -8.00
CA LEU A 88 11.78 12.79 -9.45
C LEU A 88 10.41 12.30 -9.93
N GLY A 89 9.79 11.43 -9.16
CA GLY A 89 8.52 10.80 -9.46
C GLY A 89 7.35 11.77 -9.64
N CYS A 90 7.26 12.76 -8.78
CA CYS A 90 6.23 13.80 -8.84
C CYS A 90 6.73 15.08 -9.53
N GLY A 91 8.03 15.39 -9.42
CA GLY A 91 8.60 16.63 -9.96
C GLY A 91 8.71 16.63 -11.49
N ILE A 92 9.12 15.52 -12.11
CA ILE A 92 9.21 15.44 -13.57
C ILE A 92 7.84 15.69 -14.21
N PRO A 93 6.75 14.98 -13.85
CA PRO A 93 5.44 15.25 -14.43
C PRO A 93 4.84 16.60 -14.00
N ALA A 94 5.27 17.20 -12.89
CA ALA A 94 4.86 18.55 -12.52
C ALA A 94 5.44 19.60 -13.45
N LEU A 95 6.70 19.42 -13.88
CA LEU A 95 7.39 20.37 -14.77
C LEU A 95 7.01 20.17 -16.26
N TRP A 96 6.80 18.94 -16.67
CA TRP A 96 6.43 18.55 -18.01
C TRP A 96 5.26 17.56 -17.97
N PRO A 97 4.01 18.04 -17.81
CA PRO A 97 2.84 17.18 -17.69
C PRO A 97 2.47 16.56 -19.05
N HIS A 98 2.92 15.35 -19.28
CA HIS A 98 2.72 14.59 -20.52
C HIS A 98 2.62 13.08 -20.21
N ASN A 99 1.96 12.31 -21.07
CA ASN A 99 1.75 10.87 -20.86
C ASN A 99 3.04 10.12 -20.52
N ALA A 100 4.13 10.36 -21.28
CA ALA A 100 5.41 9.69 -21.03
C ALA A 100 6.04 10.07 -19.68
N THR A 101 5.93 11.33 -19.26
CA THR A 101 6.45 11.79 -17.98
C THR A 101 5.63 11.28 -16.79
N MET A 102 4.32 11.05 -16.96
CA MET A 102 3.50 10.35 -15.96
C MET A 102 3.96 8.90 -15.80
N LEU A 103 4.20 8.16 -16.90
CA LEU A 103 4.68 6.79 -16.85
C LEU A 103 6.07 6.69 -16.19
N LEU A 104 6.99 7.56 -16.56
CA LEU A 104 8.35 7.59 -16.01
C LEU A 104 8.32 8.06 -14.55
N GLY A 105 7.67 9.18 -14.27
CA GLY A 105 7.64 9.82 -12.95
C GLY A 105 6.81 9.01 -11.96
N ILE A 106 5.49 9.04 -12.10
CA ILE A 106 4.57 8.35 -11.18
C ILE A 106 4.78 6.84 -11.26
N GLY A 107 4.93 6.28 -12.46
CA GLY A 107 5.05 4.83 -12.65
C GLY A 107 6.36 4.29 -12.10
N ILE A 108 7.49 4.72 -12.62
CA ILE A 108 8.79 4.13 -12.28
C ILE A 108 9.38 4.77 -11.03
N PHE A 109 9.67 6.07 -11.05
CA PHE A 109 10.38 6.70 -9.95
C PHE A 109 9.58 6.70 -8.65
N SER A 110 8.30 7.05 -8.69
CA SER A 110 7.47 7.04 -7.47
C SER A 110 7.23 5.62 -6.93
N GLY A 111 7.16 4.60 -7.82
CA GLY A 111 7.11 3.19 -7.43
C GLY A 111 8.39 2.73 -6.72
N LEU A 112 9.57 3.17 -7.18
CA LEU A 112 10.84 2.97 -6.47
C LEU A 112 10.86 3.75 -5.15
N GLY A 113 10.29 4.94 -5.13
CA GLY A 113 10.18 5.80 -3.96
C GLY A 113 9.43 5.12 -2.81
N VAL A 114 8.26 4.56 -3.08
CA VAL A 114 7.46 3.84 -2.06
C VAL A 114 8.13 2.55 -1.60
N ALA A 115 8.84 1.83 -2.47
CA ALA A 115 9.61 0.65 -2.09
C ALA A 115 10.71 1.00 -1.09
N CYS A 116 11.35 2.16 -1.26
CA CYS A 116 12.45 2.62 -0.39
C CYS A 116 11.99 3.35 0.87
N ALA A 117 10.83 4.01 0.88
CA ALA A 117 10.40 4.89 1.97
C ALA A 117 9.03 4.55 2.57
N GLY A 118 8.30 3.59 2.02
CA GLY A 118 6.97 3.20 2.47
C GLY A 118 6.96 2.43 3.79
N THR A 119 5.76 2.01 4.20
CA THR A 119 5.52 1.34 5.49
C THR A 119 6.40 0.10 5.70
N GLY A 120 6.66 -0.69 4.65
CA GLY A 120 7.52 -1.86 4.75
C GLY A 120 8.93 -1.54 5.27
N MET A 121 9.54 -0.45 4.78
CA MET A 121 10.84 0.02 5.24
C MET A 121 10.80 0.59 6.66
N ALA A 122 9.75 1.33 7.01
CA ALA A 122 9.54 1.83 8.36
C ALA A 122 9.43 0.68 9.38
N LEU A 123 8.66 -0.36 9.04
CA LEU A 123 8.52 -1.56 9.87
C LEU A 123 9.85 -2.33 10.00
N ALA A 124 10.62 -2.46 8.91
CA ALA A 124 11.94 -3.09 8.94
C ALA A 124 12.92 -2.33 9.85
N ALA A 125 12.93 -0.99 9.79
CA ALA A 125 13.75 -0.15 10.64
C ALA A 125 13.42 -0.33 12.13
N ILE A 126 12.14 -0.19 12.47
CA ILE A 126 11.67 -0.25 13.85
C ILE A 126 11.74 -1.67 14.41
N GLY A 127 11.47 -2.70 13.60
CA GLY A 127 11.59 -4.10 14.00
C GLY A 127 12.99 -4.49 14.47
N ARG A 128 14.03 -3.83 13.94
CA ARG A 128 15.44 -4.02 14.37
C ARG A 128 15.80 -3.24 15.64
N LEU A 129 15.23 -2.05 15.80
CA LEU A 129 15.57 -1.16 16.91
C LEU A 129 14.74 -1.43 18.18
N ALA A 130 13.52 -1.94 18.01
CA ALA A 130 12.56 -2.11 19.09
C ALA A 130 12.97 -3.26 20.04
N PRO A 131 12.93 -3.04 21.38
CA PRO A 131 13.09 -4.11 22.36
C PRO A 131 12.01 -5.18 22.19
N PRO A 132 12.32 -6.46 22.45
CA PRO A 132 11.39 -7.57 22.22
C PRO A 132 10.01 -7.35 22.88
N GLU A 133 9.99 -6.81 24.11
CA GLU A 133 8.79 -6.62 24.92
C GLU A 133 7.84 -5.54 24.35
N LYS A 134 8.37 -4.58 23.59
CA LYS A 134 7.62 -3.43 23.03
C LYS A 134 7.57 -3.44 21.50
N ARG A 135 8.15 -4.47 20.86
CA ARG A 135 8.27 -4.52 19.39
C ARG A 135 6.92 -4.43 18.69
N GLY A 136 5.93 -5.18 19.17
CA GLY A 136 4.57 -5.15 18.58
C GLY A 136 3.93 -3.78 18.63
N GLU A 137 3.99 -3.11 19.80
CA GLU A 137 3.47 -1.75 19.99
C GLU A 137 4.14 -0.75 19.04
N MET A 138 5.47 -0.78 18.95
CA MET A 138 6.24 0.14 18.12
C MET A 138 6.03 -0.09 16.63
N LEU A 139 5.89 -1.35 16.18
CA LEU A 139 5.51 -1.67 14.82
C LEU A 139 4.10 -1.17 14.48
N GLY A 140 3.17 -1.26 15.45
CA GLY A 140 1.82 -0.71 15.32
C GLY A 140 1.84 0.82 15.10
N ILE A 141 2.63 1.56 15.90
CA ILE A 141 2.79 3.02 15.75
C ILE A 141 3.43 3.36 14.38
N ALA A 142 4.47 2.65 13.97
CA ALA A 142 5.12 2.88 12.68
C ALA A 142 4.16 2.63 11.50
N SER A 143 3.32 1.60 11.60
CA SER A 143 2.27 1.29 10.60
C SER A 143 1.18 2.35 10.57
N ALA A 144 0.72 2.82 11.74
CA ALA A 144 -0.29 3.87 11.87
C ALA A 144 0.19 5.18 11.20
N GLY A 145 1.50 5.46 11.21
CA GLY A 145 2.08 6.59 10.48
C GLY A 145 1.70 6.59 9.00
N GLY A 146 1.78 5.45 8.32
CA GLY A 146 1.35 5.33 6.93
C GLY A 146 -0.12 5.67 6.73
N SER A 147 -1.00 5.18 7.61
CA SER A 147 -2.44 5.46 7.55
C SER A 147 -2.78 6.92 7.84
N LEU A 148 -2.06 7.56 8.78
CA LEU A 148 -2.18 9.00 9.03
C LEU A 148 -1.84 9.81 7.76
N GLY A 149 -0.76 9.45 7.05
CA GLY A 149 -0.41 10.09 5.79
C GLY A 149 -1.51 9.97 4.74
N GLN A 150 -2.10 8.78 4.61
CA GLN A 150 -3.21 8.55 3.70
C GLN A 150 -4.43 9.43 4.03
N ALA A 151 -4.70 9.67 5.32
CA ALA A 151 -5.81 10.52 5.73
C ALA A 151 -5.52 12.01 5.53
N PHE A 152 -4.33 12.50 5.95
CA PHE A 152 -4.06 13.94 6.02
C PHE A 152 -3.52 14.53 4.70
N MET A 153 -2.78 13.76 3.89
CA MET A 153 -2.23 14.26 2.64
C MET A 153 -3.33 14.53 1.60
N VAL A 154 -4.42 13.76 1.65
CA VAL A 154 -5.54 13.86 0.70
C VAL A 154 -6.17 15.26 0.72
N PRO A 155 -6.67 15.83 1.84
CA PRO A 155 -7.25 17.16 1.85
C PRO A 155 -6.24 18.25 1.49
N VAL A 156 -4.96 18.09 1.85
CA VAL A 156 -3.90 19.03 1.50
C VAL A 156 -3.72 19.09 -0.02
N VAL A 157 -3.54 17.95 -0.68
CA VAL A 157 -3.36 17.89 -2.13
C VAL A 157 -4.61 18.32 -2.87
N TYR A 158 -5.79 17.95 -2.38
CA TYR A 158 -7.06 18.41 -2.94
C TYR A 158 -7.19 19.95 -2.91
N SER A 159 -6.85 20.56 -1.78
CA SER A 159 -6.89 22.03 -1.64
C SER A 159 -5.88 22.72 -2.58
N ILE A 160 -4.65 22.20 -2.69
CA ILE A 160 -3.64 22.74 -3.60
C ILE A 160 -4.11 22.61 -5.06
N ALA A 161 -4.60 21.44 -5.44
CA ALA A 161 -5.08 21.20 -6.81
C ALA A 161 -6.28 22.09 -7.17
N GLY A 162 -7.16 22.33 -6.23
CA GLY A 162 -8.32 23.22 -6.44
C GLY A 162 -7.99 24.71 -6.52
N THR A 163 -6.88 25.15 -5.90
CA THR A 163 -6.49 26.57 -5.86
C THR A 163 -5.44 26.93 -6.92
N TRP A 164 -4.46 26.05 -7.13
CA TRP A 164 -3.29 26.34 -7.97
C TRP A 164 -3.09 25.32 -9.12
N GLY A 165 -4.00 24.37 -9.27
CA GLY A 165 -3.94 23.35 -10.31
C GLY A 165 -3.24 22.05 -9.90
N ALA A 166 -3.46 21.01 -10.70
CA ALA A 166 -2.98 19.66 -10.42
C ALA A 166 -1.48 19.51 -10.62
N THR A 167 -0.89 20.23 -11.56
CA THR A 167 0.57 20.26 -11.79
C THR A 167 1.28 20.88 -10.60
N MET A 168 0.74 21.97 -10.02
CA MET A 168 1.27 22.58 -8.81
C MET A 168 1.14 21.64 -7.61
N ALA A 169 0.04 20.89 -7.51
CA ALA A 169 -0.14 19.88 -6.46
C ALA A 169 0.92 18.76 -6.57
N LEU A 170 1.24 18.28 -7.76
CA LEU A 170 2.36 17.35 -7.99
C LEU A 170 3.70 17.95 -7.57
N GLY A 171 3.95 19.21 -7.91
CA GLY A 171 5.16 19.93 -7.50
C GLY A 171 5.26 20.06 -5.98
N ALA A 172 4.16 20.39 -5.32
CA ALA A 172 4.12 20.52 -3.85
C ALA A 172 4.44 19.18 -3.15
N VAL A 173 3.87 18.06 -3.61
CA VAL A 173 4.20 16.75 -3.02
C VAL A 173 5.62 16.29 -3.36
N ALA A 174 6.17 16.70 -4.54
CA ALA A 174 7.56 16.47 -4.89
C ALA A 174 8.50 17.19 -3.89
N VAL A 175 8.24 18.45 -3.61
CA VAL A 175 9.00 19.21 -2.62
C VAL A 175 8.83 18.66 -1.20
N ALA A 176 7.59 18.29 -0.82
CA ALA A 176 7.31 17.69 0.48
C ALA A 176 8.08 16.37 0.69
N SER A 177 8.28 15.59 -0.38
CA SER A 177 9.05 14.34 -0.31
C SER A 177 10.52 14.54 0.10
N LEU A 178 11.09 15.73 -0.11
CA LEU A 178 12.45 16.07 0.35
C LEU A 178 12.59 15.98 1.87
N ALA A 179 11.48 16.14 2.63
CA ALA A 179 11.51 15.96 4.07
C ALA A 179 11.87 14.52 4.50
N ILE A 180 11.68 13.53 3.63
CA ILE A 180 12.12 12.15 3.87
C ILE A 180 13.64 12.09 4.10
N ILE A 181 14.44 12.92 3.42
CA ILE A 181 15.90 12.89 3.49
C ILE A 181 16.41 13.27 4.91
N PRO A 182 16.04 14.41 5.50
CA PRO A 182 16.45 14.71 6.87
C PRO A 182 15.83 13.78 7.91
N LEU A 183 14.58 13.36 7.74
CA LEU A 183 13.94 12.39 8.64
C LEU A 183 14.69 11.06 8.66
N SER A 184 15.13 10.56 7.51
CA SER A 184 15.86 9.30 7.38
C SER A 184 17.20 9.30 8.13
N ARG A 185 17.80 10.46 8.39
CA ARG A 185 19.05 10.58 9.18
C ARG A 185 18.86 10.18 10.64
N SER A 186 17.65 10.24 11.16
CA SER A 186 17.30 9.80 12.50
C SER A 186 17.06 8.29 12.59
N ILE A 187 17.09 7.58 11.46
CA ILE A 187 16.96 6.15 11.33
C ILE A 187 18.36 5.55 11.13
N GLU A 188 18.53 4.26 11.35
CA GLU A 188 19.81 3.59 11.27
C GLU A 188 20.51 3.75 9.89
N TRP A 189 21.67 4.40 9.88
CA TRP A 189 22.50 4.62 8.69
C TRP A 189 23.66 3.62 8.55
N LYS A 190 23.92 2.85 9.59
CA LYS A 190 24.96 1.81 9.58
C LYS A 190 24.29 0.45 9.38
N PRO A 191 24.91 -0.49 8.67
CA PRO A 191 24.38 -1.83 8.57
C PRO A 191 24.30 -2.44 9.97
N ALA A 192 23.15 -3.03 10.30
CA ALA A 192 23.06 -3.86 11.49
C ALA A 192 23.89 -5.13 11.27
N PRO A 193 24.54 -5.69 12.31
CA PRO A 193 25.09 -7.04 12.23
C PRO A 193 23.93 -7.99 11.92
N SER A 194 23.80 -8.42 10.68
CA SER A 194 22.65 -9.22 10.26
C SER A 194 22.86 -10.68 10.63
N VAL A 195 22.00 -11.18 11.50
CA VAL A 195 21.81 -12.62 11.73
C VAL A 195 21.04 -13.27 10.56
N VAL A 196 20.48 -12.50 9.63
CA VAL A 196 19.48 -12.95 8.63
C VAL A 196 19.99 -12.88 7.17
N ALA A 197 21.28 -12.72 6.92
CA ALA A 197 21.82 -12.75 5.54
C ALA A 197 21.92 -14.18 4.94
N ARG A 198 20.97 -15.10 5.24
CA ARG A 198 21.09 -16.51 4.81
C ARG A 198 20.42 -16.87 3.49
N ALA A 199 19.49 -16.10 2.98
CA ALA A 199 18.98 -16.28 1.62
C ALA A 199 19.32 -15.03 0.81
N GLY A 200 20.48 -15.01 0.15
CA GLY A 200 20.75 -14.00 -0.87
C GLY A 200 19.64 -13.98 -1.92
N LEU A 201 19.50 -12.87 -2.68
CA LEU A 201 18.49 -12.74 -3.74
C LEU A 201 18.45 -13.93 -4.72
N GLY A 202 19.55 -14.69 -4.85
CA GLY A 202 19.62 -15.92 -5.65
C GLY A 202 18.79 -17.10 -5.13
N GLY A 203 18.45 -17.14 -3.85
CA GLY A 203 17.62 -18.20 -3.25
C GLY A 203 16.12 -17.93 -3.31
N LEU A 204 15.71 -16.68 -3.58
CA LEU A 204 14.29 -16.27 -3.59
C LEU A 204 13.43 -17.01 -4.63
N PRO A 205 13.86 -17.24 -5.89
CA PRO A 205 13.05 -17.95 -6.86
C PRO A 205 12.77 -19.41 -6.45
N ALA A 206 13.78 -20.08 -5.89
CA ALA A 206 13.63 -21.46 -5.41
C ALA A 206 12.68 -21.54 -4.22
N LEU A 207 12.82 -20.63 -3.24
CA LEU A 207 11.93 -20.53 -2.09
C LEU A 207 10.50 -20.23 -2.52
N ALA A 208 10.30 -19.26 -3.44
CA ALA A 208 9.01 -18.91 -3.98
C ALA A 208 8.33 -20.10 -4.68
N ARG A 209 9.09 -20.83 -5.52
CA ARG A 209 8.60 -22.03 -6.19
C ARG A 209 8.18 -23.12 -5.21
N THR A 210 8.98 -23.36 -4.19
CA THR A 210 8.68 -24.36 -3.16
C THR A 210 7.45 -23.96 -2.35
N ALA A 211 7.35 -22.70 -1.96
CA ALA A 211 6.20 -22.20 -1.20
C ALA A 211 4.91 -22.22 -2.03
N LEU A 212 4.94 -21.81 -3.30
CA LEU A 212 3.79 -21.84 -4.20
C LEU A 212 3.34 -23.26 -4.59
N ALA A 213 4.20 -24.27 -4.39
CA ALA A 213 3.81 -25.68 -4.50
C ALA A 213 2.95 -26.13 -3.31
N ASP A 214 3.02 -25.43 -2.16
CA ASP A 214 2.09 -25.65 -1.05
C ASP A 214 0.72 -25.07 -1.41
N ARG A 215 -0.32 -25.92 -1.37
CA ARG A 215 -1.68 -25.54 -1.75
C ARG A 215 -2.20 -24.35 -0.95
N ASP A 216 -2.02 -24.37 0.34
CA ASP A 216 -2.60 -23.35 1.22
C ASP A 216 -1.87 -22.02 1.11
N PHE A 217 -0.54 -22.04 0.87
CA PHE A 217 0.21 -20.83 0.54
C PHE A 217 -0.21 -20.22 -0.81
N ALA A 218 -0.46 -21.06 -1.81
CA ALA A 218 -0.95 -20.60 -3.11
C ALA A 218 -2.35 -19.97 -2.99
N LEU A 219 -3.26 -20.58 -2.21
CA LEU A 219 -4.60 -20.04 -1.93
C LEU A 219 -4.51 -18.69 -1.21
N LEU A 220 -3.67 -18.58 -0.17
CA LEU A 220 -3.42 -17.33 0.57
C LEU A 220 -2.87 -16.23 -0.35
N THR A 221 -1.91 -16.59 -1.20
CA THR A 221 -1.28 -15.69 -2.17
C THR A 221 -2.28 -15.20 -3.22
N GLY A 222 -3.15 -16.08 -3.71
CA GLY A 222 -4.26 -15.72 -4.60
C GLY A 222 -5.29 -14.79 -3.96
N GLY A 223 -5.64 -15.04 -2.68
CA GLY A 223 -6.48 -14.12 -1.91
C GLY A 223 -5.85 -12.73 -1.78
N PHE A 224 -4.54 -12.66 -1.53
CA PHE A 224 -3.85 -11.39 -1.38
C PHE A 224 -3.71 -10.61 -2.71
N PHE A 225 -3.69 -11.28 -3.86
CA PHE A 225 -3.84 -10.65 -5.18
C PHE A 225 -5.11 -9.81 -5.27
N ALA A 226 -6.26 -10.37 -4.84
CA ALA A 226 -7.54 -9.67 -4.88
C ALA A 226 -7.54 -8.39 -4.03
N CYS A 227 -6.81 -8.40 -2.91
CA CYS A 227 -6.60 -7.20 -2.10
C CYS A 227 -5.99 -6.09 -2.95
N GLY A 228 -4.86 -6.34 -3.60
CA GLY A 228 -4.20 -5.37 -4.46
C GLY A 228 -5.09 -4.86 -5.58
N PHE A 229 -5.80 -5.78 -6.24
CA PHE A 229 -6.72 -5.46 -7.34
C PHE A 229 -7.80 -4.46 -6.92
N GLN A 230 -8.51 -4.75 -5.83
CA GLN A 230 -9.58 -3.89 -5.33
C GLN A 230 -9.05 -2.55 -4.79
N LEU A 231 -7.96 -2.59 -4.02
CA LEU A 231 -7.40 -1.38 -3.40
C LEU A 231 -6.87 -0.39 -4.45
N ALA A 232 -6.15 -0.88 -5.45
CA ALA A 232 -5.59 -0.02 -6.49
C ALA A 232 -6.68 0.60 -7.36
N PHE A 233 -7.73 -0.16 -7.70
CA PHE A 233 -8.88 0.41 -8.40
C PHE A 233 -9.54 1.52 -7.58
N LEU A 234 -9.86 1.27 -6.32
CA LEU A 234 -10.55 2.27 -5.48
C LEU A 234 -9.69 3.53 -5.28
N THR A 235 -8.40 3.38 -4.97
CA THR A 235 -7.55 4.57 -4.77
C THR A 235 -7.34 5.38 -6.03
N THR A 236 -7.34 4.75 -7.20
CA THR A 236 -7.07 5.43 -8.48
C THR A 236 -8.33 6.00 -9.10
N HIS A 237 -9.43 5.26 -9.05
CA HIS A 237 -10.60 5.56 -9.89
C HIS A 237 -11.86 5.99 -9.11
N LEU A 238 -11.94 5.77 -7.78
CA LEU A 238 -13.12 6.17 -7.01
C LEU A 238 -13.43 7.68 -7.12
N PRO A 239 -12.45 8.60 -6.99
CA PRO A 239 -12.74 10.02 -7.15
C PRO A 239 -13.31 10.36 -8.54
N SER A 240 -12.73 9.80 -9.59
CA SER A 240 -13.22 9.99 -10.96
C SER A 240 -14.58 9.36 -11.19
N HIS A 241 -14.85 8.19 -10.60
CA HIS A 241 -16.16 7.55 -10.66
C HIS A 241 -17.25 8.42 -10.03
N LEU A 242 -16.99 8.97 -8.85
CA LEU A 242 -17.94 9.87 -8.17
C LEU A 242 -18.21 11.13 -8.98
N ALA A 243 -17.18 11.74 -9.58
CA ALA A 243 -17.32 12.89 -10.44
C ALA A 243 -18.16 12.58 -11.69
N LEU A 244 -17.97 11.40 -12.33
CA LEU A 244 -18.78 10.94 -13.46
C LEU A 244 -20.24 10.65 -13.06
N CYS A 245 -20.51 10.34 -11.79
CA CYS A 245 -21.86 10.23 -11.25
C CYS A 245 -22.49 11.59 -10.87
N GLY A 246 -21.83 12.72 -11.18
CA GLY A 246 -22.32 14.07 -10.87
C GLY A 246 -22.16 14.50 -9.41
N LEU A 247 -21.39 13.74 -8.61
CA LEU A 247 -21.09 14.08 -7.22
C LEU A 247 -19.90 15.03 -7.14
N SER A 248 -19.83 15.81 -6.06
CA SER A 248 -18.80 16.83 -5.92
C SER A 248 -17.40 16.21 -5.86
N PRO A 249 -16.37 16.82 -6.49
CA PRO A 249 -14.99 16.36 -6.38
C PRO A 249 -14.47 16.31 -4.93
N ALA A 250 -15.00 17.16 -4.04
CA ALA A 250 -14.69 17.16 -2.62
C ALA A 250 -15.08 15.82 -1.96
N LEU A 251 -16.16 15.18 -2.42
CA LEU A 251 -16.58 13.88 -1.91
C LEU A 251 -15.55 12.78 -2.22
N GLY A 252 -14.91 12.83 -3.40
CA GLY A 252 -13.81 11.93 -3.75
C GLY A 252 -12.63 12.05 -2.80
N ALA A 253 -12.24 13.29 -2.46
CA ALA A 253 -11.20 13.55 -1.47
C ALA A 253 -11.62 13.07 -0.07
N THR A 254 -12.86 13.38 0.35
CA THR A 254 -13.41 12.92 1.63
C THR A 254 -13.44 11.40 1.72
N ALA A 255 -13.83 10.70 0.66
CA ALA A 255 -13.83 9.24 0.63
C ALA A 255 -12.42 8.66 0.82
N LEU A 256 -11.40 9.15 0.10
CA LEU A 256 -10.02 8.69 0.27
C LEU A 256 -9.46 9.03 1.66
N MET A 257 -9.80 10.19 2.22
CA MET A 257 -9.45 10.57 3.59
C MET A 257 -10.07 9.61 4.61
N LEU A 258 -11.37 9.32 4.49
CA LEU A 258 -12.07 8.38 5.37
C LEU A 258 -11.48 6.97 5.29
N ILE A 259 -11.12 6.49 4.09
CA ILE A 259 -10.42 5.21 3.93
C ILE A 259 -9.13 5.21 4.75
N GLY A 260 -8.31 6.25 4.67
CA GLY A 260 -7.08 6.35 5.46
C GLY A 260 -7.35 6.42 6.97
N LEU A 261 -8.34 7.19 7.40
CA LEU A 261 -8.69 7.38 8.81
C LEU A 261 -9.20 6.09 9.44
N PHE A 262 -10.17 5.43 8.82
CA PHE A 262 -10.75 4.18 9.33
C PHE A 262 -9.81 2.98 9.20
N ASN A 263 -8.78 3.06 8.36
CA ASN A 263 -7.72 2.06 8.29
C ASN A 263 -6.92 1.95 9.60
N ILE A 264 -6.84 3.01 10.40
CA ILE A 264 -6.11 2.99 11.68
C ILE A 264 -6.73 1.98 12.66
N PRO A 265 -8.01 2.14 13.09
CA PRO A 265 -8.64 1.19 13.99
C PRO A 265 -8.83 -0.19 13.36
N GLY A 266 -9.08 -0.26 12.05
CA GLY A 266 -9.26 -1.53 11.35
C GLY A 266 -7.99 -2.39 11.36
N SER A 267 -6.84 -1.83 11.02
CA SER A 267 -5.56 -2.53 11.05
C SER A 267 -5.16 -2.95 12.47
N TRP A 268 -5.44 -2.11 13.47
CA TRP A 268 -5.21 -2.45 14.87
C TRP A 268 -6.06 -3.66 15.30
N LEU A 269 -7.37 -3.65 14.99
CA LEU A 269 -8.28 -4.75 15.31
C LEU A 269 -7.82 -6.06 14.64
N CYS A 270 -7.45 -6.01 13.37
CA CYS A 270 -6.97 -7.19 12.65
C CYS A 270 -5.65 -7.73 13.22
N GLY A 271 -4.75 -6.85 13.63
CA GLY A 271 -3.53 -7.24 14.37
C GLY A 271 -3.86 -7.93 15.69
N TRP A 272 -4.83 -7.42 16.44
CA TRP A 272 -5.32 -8.04 17.69
C TRP A 272 -6.00 -9.40 17.43
N MET A 273 -6.76 -9.52 16.35
CA MET A 273 -7.43 -10.78 15.94
C MET A 273 -6.43 -11.86 15.53
N SER A 274 -5.31 -11.50 14.91
CA SER A 274 -4.33 -12.43 14.35
C SER A 274 -3.75 -13.44 15.35
N GLY A 275 -3.75 -13.09 16.64
CA GLY A 275 -3.33 -13.98 17.72
C GLY A 275 -4.46 -14.75 18.43
N ARG A 276 -5.72 -14.56 18.01
CA ARG A 276 -6.91 -15.11 18.70
C ARG A 276 -7.83 -15.92 17.82
N ILE A 277 -7.83 -15.65 16.53
CA ILE A 277 -8.67 -16.31 15.52
C ILE A 277 -7.74 -16.85 14.45
N GLN A 278 -8.12 -17.94 13.80
CA GLN A 278 -7.41 -18.42 12.62
C GLN A 278 -7.30 -17.30 11.57
N PRO A 279 -6.07 -16.90 11.18
CA PRO A 279 -5.88 -15.78 10.28
C PRO A 279 -6.60 -15.93 8.94
N GLU A 280 -6.65 -17.14 8.39
CA GLU A 280 -7.30 -17.42 7.11
C GLU A 280 -8.82 -17.27 7.19
N LEU A 281 -9.41 -17.66 8.32
CA LEU A 281 -10.85 -17.48 8.55
C LEU A 281 -11.19 -15.97 8.64
N ALA A 282 -10.36 -15.22 9.37
CA ALA A 282 -10.52 -13.78 9.48
C ALA A 282 -10.32 -13.08 8.12
N LEU A 283 -9.33 -13.50 7.31
CA LEU A 283 -9.11 -13.00 5.96
C LEU A 283 -10.32 -13.22 5.06
N GLY A 284 -10.86 -14.44 5.04
CA GLY A 284 -12.07 -14.74 4.28
C GLY A 284 -13.25 -13.86 4.68
N GLY A 285 -13.44 -13.61 5.99
CA GLY A 285 -14.46 -12.70 6.50
C GLY A 285 -14.25 -11.25 6.07
N ILE A 286 -13.00 -10.76 6.09
CA ILE A 286 -12.65 -9.41 5.63
C ILE A 286 -12.94 -9.26 4.13
N TYR A 287 -12.55 -10.25 3.31
CA TYR A 287 -12.83 -10.21 1.87
C TYR A 287 -14.33 -10.25 1.58
N LEU A 288 -15.09 -11.04 2.34
CA LEU A 288 -16.56 -11.07 2.20
C LEU A 288 -17.17 -9.71 2.57
N LEU A 289 -16.79 -9.13 3.71
CA LEU A 289 -17.31 -7.84 4.15
C LEU A 289 -16.99 -6.75 3.13
N ARG A 290 -15.77 -6.74 2.60
CA ARG A 290 -15.36 -5.83 1.54
C ARG A 290 -16.19 -6.01 0.28
N THR A 291 -16.42 -7.27 -0.12
CA THR A 291 -17.21 -7.61 -1.30
C THR A 291 -18.67 -7.19 -1.14
N VAL A 292 -19.27 -7.41 0.03
CA VAL A 292 -20.61 -6.93 0.35
C VAL A 292 -20.69 -5.41 0.27
N ALA A 293 -19.72 -4.71 0.86
CA ALA A 293 -19.68 -3.24 0.79
C ALA A 293 -19.57 -2.73 -0.66
N ILE A 294 -18.72 -3.36 -1.49
CA ILE A 294 -18.59 -3.03 -2.92
C ILE A 294 -19.90 -3.32 -3.66
N GLY A 295 -20.51 -4.47 -3.40
CA GLY A 295 -21.79 -4.85 -4.04
C GLY A 295 -22.94 -3.91 -3.67
N VAL A 296 -23.05 -3.54 -2.40
CA VAL A 296 -24.05 -2.58 -1.94
C VAL A 296 -23.81 -1.22 -2.61
N PHE A 297 -22.56 -0.73 -2.62
CA PHE A 297 -22.22 0.54 -3.26
C PHE A 297 -22.53 0.56 -4.76
N TRP A 298 -22.26 -0.55 -5.45
CA TRP A 298 -22.56 -0.70 -6.88
C TRP A 298 -24.04 -0.71 -7.18
N LEU A 299 -24.87 -1.38 -6.36
CA LEU A 299 -26.30 -1.59 -6.58
C LEU A 299 -27.18 -0.44 -6.05
N THR A 300 -26.62 0.48 -5.25
CA THR A 300 -27.34 1.62 -4.70
C THR A 300 -27.10 2.87 -5.53
N PRO A 301 -28.08 3.78 -5.64
CA PRO A 301 -27.88 5.07 -6.30
C PRO A 301 -26.72 5.84 -5.64
N PRO A 302 -25.84 6.48 -6.43
CA PRO A 302 -24.76 7.27 -5.91
C PRO A 302 -25.27 8.40 -5.01
N SER A 303 -24.73 8.50 -3.78
CA SER A 303 -25.10 9.53 -2.81
C SER A 303 -23.91 9.89 -1.92
N GLU A 304 -23.92 11.10 -1.35
CA GLU A 304 -22.84 11.54 -0.45
C GLU A 304 -22.75 10.64 0.79
N LEU A 305 -23.88 10.40 1.47
CA LEU A 305 -23.92 9.57 2.66
C LEU A 305 -23.50 8.12 2.37
N GLY A 306 -24.02 7.52 1.28
CA GLY A 306 -23.66 6.18 0.85
C GLY A 306 -22.18 6.05 0.56
N THR A 307 -21.58 7.05 -0.09
CA THR A 307 -20.13 7.11 -0.36
C THR A 307 -19.32 7.21 0.93
N MET A 308 -19.73 8.04 1.89
CA MET A 308 -19.02 8.18 3.17
C MET A 308 -19.08 6.87 4.00
N ILE A 309 -20.24 6.23 4.05
CA ILE A 309 -20.40 4.92 4.73
C ILE A 309 -19.54 3.86 4.05
N PHE A 310 -19.61 3.79 2.71
CA PHE A 310 -18.77 2.88 1.93
C PHE A 310 -17.27 3.11 2.22
N ALA A 311 -16.80 4.34 2.17
CA ALA A 311 -15.41 4.70 2.42
C ALA A 311 -14.97 4.33 3.85
N ALA A 312 -15.81 4.54 4.85
CA ALA A 312 -15.55 4.16 6.24
C ALA A 312 -15.44 2.64 6.40
N VAL A 313 -16.38 1.88 5.84
CA VAL A 313 -16.37 0.41 5.89
C VAL A 313 -15.16 -0.15 5.14
N ILE A 314 -14.91 0.31 3.91
CA ILE A 314 -13.73 -0.10 3.14
C ILE A 314 -12.44 0.26 3.88
N GLY A 315 -12.35 1.46 4.45
CA GLY A 315 -11.19 1.88 5.25
C GLY A 315 -10.94 0.96 6.43
N PHE A 316 -11.98 0.59 7.16
CA PHE A 316 -11.88 -0.31 8.31
C PHE A 316 -11.31 -1.69 7.95
N VAL A 317 -11.62 -2.22 6.76
CA VAL A 317 -11.09 -3.50 6.26
C VAL A 317 -9.93 -3.32 5.27
N TRP A 318 -9.31 -2.12 5.21
CA TRP A 318 -8.37 -1.74 4.15
C TRP A 318 -7.09 -2.57 4.17
N LEU A 319 -6.24 -2.35 5.17
CA LEU A 319 -4.95 -3.03 5.32
C LEU A 319 -4.95 -4.08 6.44
N GLY A 320 -6.11 -4.43 7.00
CA GLY A 320 -6.22 -5.48 8.00
C GLY A 320 -5.76 -6.86 7.48
N THR A 321 -5.75 -7.03 6.15
CA THR A 321 -5.20 -8.22 5.50
C THR A 321 -3.69 -8.39 5.69
N VAL A 322 -2.93 -7.30 5.90
CA VAL A 322 -1.46 -7.34 6.04
C VAL A 322 -1.02 -8.12 7.29
N PRO A 323 -1.45 -7.77 8.52
CA PRO A 323 -1.06 -8.52 9.72
C PRO A 323 -1.61 -9.95 9.71
N LEU A 324 -2.82 -10.17 9.19
CA LEU A 324 -3.41 -11.51 9.13
C LEU A 324 -2.67 -12.42 8.13
N THR A 325 -2.31 -11.94 6.94
CA THR A 325 -1.50 -12.70 5.99
C THR A 325 -0.13 -13.04 6.56
N SER A 326 0.53 -12.07 7.22
CA SER A 326 1.81 -12.29 7.88
C SER A 326 1.70 -13.37 8.99
N ALA A 327 0.62 -13.32 9.78
CA ALA A 327 0.36 -14.31 10.83
C ALA A 327 0.09 -15.71 10.25
N ALA A 328 -0.71 -15.81 9.16
CA ALA A 328 -0.98 -17.08 8.48
C ALA A 328 0.31 -17.74 7.97
N ILE A 329 1.20 -16.95 7.36
CA ILE A 329 2.51 -17.44 6.89
C ILE A 329 3.37 -17.89 8.07
N ALA A 330 3.43 -17.09 9.15
CA ALA A 330 4.24 -17.42 10.32
C ALA A 330 3.78 -18.70 11.03
N GLN A 331 2.48 -18.95 11.10
CA GLN A 331 1.90 -20.16 11.69
C GLN A 331 2.20 -21.42 10.86
N ARG A 332 2.32 -21.30 9.53
CA ARG A 332 2.56 -22.46 8.64
C ARG A 332 4.03 -22.76 8.41
N PHE A 333 4.83 -21.73 8.18
CA PHE A 333 6.21 -21.85 7.73
C PHE A 333 7.24 -21.38 8.77
N GLY A 334 6.77 -20.96 9.95
CA GLY A 334 7.63 -20.37 10.96
C GLY A 334 8.09 -18.94 10.61
N THR A 335 9.01 -18.43 11.42
CA THR A 335 9.43 -17.02 11.33
C THR A 335 10.75 -16.81 10.58
N VAL A 336 11.49 -17.89 10.29
CA VAL A 336 12.85 -17.80 9.69
C VAL A 336 12.82 -17.16 8.31
N ASN A 337 11.89 -17.57 7.44
CA ASN A 337 11.74 -17.06 6.07
C ASN A 337 10.51 -16.16 5.90
N LEU A 338 9.93 -15.67 7.00
CA LEU A 338 8.66 -14.92 6.97
C LEU A 338 8.71 -13.73 6.02
N GLY A 339 9.78 -12.93 6.07
CA GLY A 339 9.90 -11.76 5.20
C GLY A 339 9.95 -12.10 3.71
N ALA A 340 10.64 -13.16 3.34
CA ALA A 340 10.75 -13.62 1.96
C ALA A 340 9.42 -14.19 1.45
N LEU A 341 8.76 -15.02 2.25
CA LEU A 341 7.45 -15.60 1.91
C LEU A 341 6.35 -14.54 1.85
N TYR A 342 6.33 -13.61 2.81
CA TYR A 342 5.43 -12.46 2.73
C TYR A 342 5.71 -11.61 1.48
N GLY A 343 6.98 -11.47 1.09
CA GLY A 343 7.39 -10.79 -0.15
C GLY A 343 6.78 -11.42 -1.41
N VAL A 344 6.66 -12.74 -1.47
CA VAL A 344 5.98 -13.46 -2.58
C VAL A 344 4.48 -13.11 -2.61
N CYS A 345 3.80 -13.18 -1.46
CA CYS A 345 2.41 -12.77 -1.36
C CYS A 345 2.23 -11.29 -1.72
N PHE A 346 3.14 -10.43 -1.23
CA PHE A 346 3.10 -9.00 -1.52
C PHE A 346 3.33 -8.69 -3.00
N PHE A 347 4.20 -9.44 -3.67
CA PHE A 347 4.37 -9.30 -5.13
C PHE A 347 3.08 -9.67 -5.88
N SER A 348 2.39 -10.74 -5.48
CA SER A 348 1.07 -11.09 -6.02
C SER A 348 0.04 -9.97 -5.80
N HIS A 349 0.01 -9.38 -4.61
CA HIS A 349 -0.82 -8.20 -4.32
C HIS A 349 -0.50 -7.03 -5.27
N GLN A 350 0.76 -6.78 -5.58
CA GLN A 350 1.16 -5.69 -6.46
C GLN A 350 0.85 -5.98 -7.94
N ILE A 351 0.88 -7.25 -8.37
CA ILE A 351 0.33 -7.66 -9.67
C ILE A 351 -1.18 -7.38 -9.72
N GLY A 352 -1.90 -7.72 -8.66
CA GLY A 352 -3.31 -7.35 -8.52
C GLY A 352 -3.51 -5.84 -8.62
N GLY A 353 -2.68 -5.06 -7.92
CA GLY A 353 -2.70 -3.59 -7.97
C GLY A 353 -2.43 -3.03 -9.36
N PHE A 354 -1.48 -3.61 -10.09
CA PHE A 354 -1.23 -3.27 -11.49
C PHE A 354 -2.49 -3.49 -12.34
N LEU A 355 -3.07 -4.68 -12.26
CA LEU A 355 -4.24 -5.03 -13.08
C LEU A 355 -5.48 -4.20 -12.69
N GLY A 356 -5.70 -3.94 -11.39
CA GLY A 356 -6.83 -3.14 -10.93
C GLY A 356 -6.77 -1.68 -11.42
N ALA A 357 -5.59 -1.05 -11.36
CA ALA A 357 -5.42 0.31 -11.84
C ALA A 357 -5.45 0.39 -13.37
N ALA A 358 -4.72 -0.50 -14.07
CA ALA A 358 -4.63 -0.48 -15.53
C ALA A 358 -5.98 -0.80 -16.19
N SER A 359 -6.67 -1.86 -15.74
CA SER A 359 -7.94 -2.26 -16.37
C SER A 359 -9.06 -1.25 -16.10
N GLY A 360 -9.08 -0.58 -14.93
CA GLY A 360 -10.00 0.53 -14.67
C GLY A 360 -9.76 1.71 -15.62
N ALA A 361 -8.49 2.07 -15.88
CA ALA A 361 -8.13 3.13 -16.79
C ALA A 361 -8.49 2.81 -18.25
N LEU A 362 -8.21 1.57 -18.70
CA LEU A 362 -8.59 1.11 -20.03
C LEU A 362 -10.12 1.10 -20.22
N LEU A 363 -10.85 0.62 -19.20
CA LEU A 363 -12.31 0.63 -19.26
C LEU A 363 -12.85 2.06 -19.40
N LEU A 364 -12.33 3.00 -18.62
CA LEU A 364 -12.70 4.41 -18.74
C LEU A 364 -12.41 4.97 -20.14
N GLN A 365 -11.23 4.65 -20.69
CA GLN A 365 -10.83 5.13 -22.02
C GLN A 365 -11.77 4.62 -23.13
N PHE A 366 -12.19 3.36 -23.08
CA PHE A 366 -12.99 2.76 -24.16
C PHE A 366 -14.50 2.95 -23.98
N THR A 367 -14.98 3.07 -22.74
CA THR A 367 -16.44 3.10 -22.45
C THR A 367 -16.93 4.40 -21.83
N GLY A 368 -16.02 5.26 -21.38
CA GLY A 368 -16.37 6.47 -20.63
C GLY A 368 -16.96 6.20 -19.23
N SER A 369 -16.92 4.94 -18.75
CA SER A 369 -17.62 4.55 -17.52
C SER A 369 -16.85 3.47 -16.77
N PHE A 370 -17.06 3.38 -15.45
CA PHE A 370 -16.57 2.30 -14.61
C PHE A 370 -17.62 1.22 -14.31
N ALA A 371 -18.82 1.31 -14.90
CA ALA A 371 -19.97 0.45 -14.53
C ALA A 371 -19.65 -1.04 -14.62
N ALA A 372 -18.97 -1.49 -15.67
CA ALA A 372 -18.63 -2.89 -15.89
C ALA A 372 -17.51 -3.41 -14.95
N PHE A 373 -16.83 -2.54 -14.22
CA PHE A 373 -15.75 -2.95 -13.31
C PHE A 373 -16.27 -3.40 -11.94
N TRP A 374 -17.37 -2.84 -11.46
CA TRP A 374 -17.94 -3.18 -10.15
C TRP A 374 -18.27 -4.66 -9.98
N PRO A 375 -18.98 -5.33 -10.94
CA PRO A 375 -19.23 -6.77 -10.83
C PRO A 375 -17.95 -7.60 -10.84
N VAL A 376 -16.91 -7.18 -11.59
CA VAL A 376 -15.61 -7.85 -11.56
C VAL A 376 -14.99 -7.77 -10.16
N MET A 377 -15.07 -6.59 -9.50
CA MET A 377 -14.60 -6.42 -8.12
C MET A 377 -15.32 -7.36 -7.14
N VAL A 378 -16.64 -7.53 -7.32
CA VAL A 378 -17.46 -8.46 -6.50
C VAL A 378 -16.99 -9.90 -6.71
N VAL A 379 -16.84 -10.33 -7.96
CA VAL A 379 -16.40 -11.71 -8.28
C VAL A 379 -15.00 -11.99 -7.73
N VAL A 380 -14.06 -11.07 -7.93
CA VAL A 380 -12.68 -11.19 -7.42
C VAL A 380 -12.66 -11.26 -5.89
N GLY A 381 -13.48 -10.44 -5.22
CA GLY A 381 -13.58 -10.45 -3.76
C GLY A 381 -14.22 -11.71 -3.19
N LEU A 382 -15.28 -12.24 -3.84
CA LEU A 382 -15.88 -13.53 -3.47
C LEU A 382 -14.86 -14.67 -3.65
N ALA A 383 -14.14 -14.68 -4.77
CA ALA A 383 -13.09 -15.66 -4.99
C ALA A 383 -12.02 -15.60 -3.88
N ALA A 384 -11.58 -14.40 -3.47
CA ALA A 384 -10.63 -14.25 -2.38
C ALA A 384 -11.16 -14.77 -1.04
N SER A 385 -12.43 -14.52 -0.71
CA SER A 385 -13.09 -15.09 0.46
C SER A 385 -13.02 -16.61 0.46
N VAL A 386 -13.47 -17.22 -0.65
CA VAL A 386 -13.48 -18.69 -0.80
C VAL A 386 -12.07 -19.27 -0.73
N LEU A 387 -11.10 -18.69 -1.43
CA LEU A 387 -9.70 -19.13 -1.41
C LEU A 387 -9.14 -19.17 0.03
N ASN A 388 -9.40 -18.14 0.83
CA ASN A 388 -8.93 -18.11 2.21
C ASN A 388 -9.65 -19.14 3.10
N TRP A 389 -10.96 -19.33 2.93
CA TRP A 389 -11.71 -20.34 3.68
C TRP A 389 -11.40 -21.78 3.26
N MET A 390 -10.87 -21.99 2.07
CA MET A 390 -10.37 -23.29 1.61
C MET A 390 -9.02 -23.67 2.21
N CYS A 391 -8.31 -22.74 2.85
CA CYS A 391 -7.08 -23.06 3.57
C CYS A 391 -7.37 -23.96 4.77
N ARG A 392 -6.58 -25.02 4.92
CA ARG A 392 -6.71 -25.96 6.05
C ARG A 392 -6.11 -25.32 7.31
N PRO A 393 -6.63 -25.66 8.51
CA PRO A 393 -5.95 -25.25 9.74
C PRO A 393 -4.49 -25.75 9.72
N PRO A 394 -3.54 -24.96 10.25
CA PRO A 394 -2.16 -25.43 10.33
C PRO A 394 -2.12 -26.73 11.13
N SER A 395 -1.85 -27.84 10.45
CA SER A 395 -1.53 -29.10 11.12
C SER A 395 -0.23 -28.83 11.87
N GLY A 396 -0.16 -29.08 13.18
CA GLY A 396 0.98 -28.76 14.05
C GLY A 396 2.39 -29.19 13.61
N ARG A 397 2.68 -29.18 12.32
CA ARG A 397 3.98 -29.30 11.71
C ARG A 397 4.66 -27.94 11.77
N ALA A 398 5.34 -27.72 12.87
CA ALA A 398 6.40 -26.75 12.92
C ALA A 398 7.41 -27.05 11.80
N ALA A 399 7.75 -25.97 11.08
CA ALA A 399 9.07 -25.75 10.54
C ALA A 399 9.46 -26.47 9.26
N LEU A 400 9.55 -25.69 8.22
CA LEU A 400 10.77 -25.61 7.46
C LEU A 400 11.79 -24.86 8.35
N ALA A 401 12.42 -25.60 9.30
CA ALA A 401 13.52 -25.14 10.12
C ALA A 401 14.76 -24.94 9.25
#